data_b7d48041d1962683cfef5d43151613e2
#
_entry.id   b7d48041d1962683cfef5d43151613e2
#
_cell.length_a   1.000
_cell.length_b   1.000
_cell.length_c   1.000
_cell.angle_alpha   90.00
_cell.angle_beta   90.00
_cell.angle_gamma   90.00
#
_symmetry.space_group_name_H-M   'P 1'
#
loop_
_entity.id
_entity.type
_entity.pdbx_description
1 polymer ?
#
loop_
_entity_poly.entity_id
_entity_poly.type
_entity_poly.pdbx_seq_one_letter_code
_entity_poly.pdbx_strand_id
1 'polypeptide(L)'
;MNAATSSGIPRTGPWSEKQVRDFLAETCIPMRLAANTSSGYPVVLSLWFLPAQDDLLAAVHQNARIVKRLQDDPRCAFEIAPNQPPYRGVRGQATAILEPNGARALLERLLKRYLGSTDSSLGRFLLGRADEELVVRLRPIRIASWDYSERMEDA
;
A
#
# COMPACT_ATOMS: atom_id res chain seq x y z
N MET A 1 -1.94 -13.32 27.09
CA MET A 1 -0.90 -12.43 26.53
C MET A 1 -0.50 -12.97 25.18
N ASN A 2 -1.05 -12.43 24.10
CA ASN A 2 -0.57 -12.75 22.75
C ASN A 2 0.73 -11.99 22.53
N ALA A 3 1.86 -12.68 22.61
CA ALA A 3 3.11 -12.17 22.10
C ALA A 3 2.92 -11.93 20.60
N ALA A 4 2.95 -10.68 20.16
CA ALA A 4 2.99 -10.34 18.76
C ALA A 4 4.25 -10.99 18.18
N THR A 5 4.06 -12.02 17.39
CA THR A 5 5.15 -12.70 16.70
C THR A 5 5.81 -11.67 15.79
N SER A 6 7.07 -11.35 16.03
CA SER A 6 7.84 -10.48 15.12
C SER A 6 7.76 -11.05 13.72
N SER A 7 7.45 -10.22 12.74
CA SER A 7 7.21 -10.67 11.34
C SER A 7 8.45 -11.22 10.65
N GLY A 8 9.62 -11.10 11.25
CA GLY A 8 10.89 -11.51 10.64
C GLY A 8 11.33 -10.65 9.43
N ILE A 9 10.55 -9.64 9.06
CA ILE A 9 10.90 -8.73 7.95
C ILE A 9 12.00 -7.78 8.43
N PRO A 10 13.15 -7.68 7.73
CA PRO A 10 14.20 -6.71 8.04
C PRO A 10 13.67 -5.28 8.04
N ARG A 11 13.94 -4.54 9.12
CA ARG A 11 13.49 -3.16 9.31
C ARG A 11 14.66 -2.25 9.62
N THR A 12 14.60 -1.04 9.09
CA THR A 12 15.57 0.03 9.36
C THR A 12 14.82 1.34 9.64
N GLY A 13 15.52 2.32 10.20
CA GLY A 13 14.96 3.62 10.54
C GLY A 13 14.54 3.72 12.01
N PRO A 14 14.02 4.90 12.41
CA PRO A 14 13.79 5.23 13.82
C PRO A 14 12.56 4.56 14.44
N TRP A 15 11.60 4.09 13.63
CA TRP A 15 10.35 3.56 14.15
C TRP A 15 10.43 2.07 14.50
N SER A 16 9.86 1.72 15.64
CA SER A 16 9.61 0.33 16.01
C SER A 16 8.59 -0.33 15.06
N GLU A 17 8.52 -1.65 15.09
CA GLU A 17 7.52 -2.41 14.33
C GLU A 17 6.09 -1.94 14.65
N LYS A 18 5.79 -1.69 15.93
CA LYS A 18 4.48 -1.17 16.36
C LYS A 18 4.20 0.21 15.75
N GLN A 19 5.17 1.12 15.80
CA GLN A 19 5.01 2.47 15.22
C GLN A 19 4.77 2.42 13.71
N VAL A 20 5.45 1.53 12.99
CA VAL A 20 5.21 1.31 11.55
C VAL A 20 3.78 0.81 11.32
N ARG A 21 3.33 -0.19 12.08
CA ARG A 21 1.95 -0.71 11.98
C ARG A 21 0.89 0.34 12.29
N ASP A 22 1.08 1.10 13.35
CA ASP A 22 0.16 2.17 13.74
C ASP A 22 0.08 3.23 12.64
N PHE A 23 1.22 3.68 12.11
CA PHE A 23 1.27 4.64 11.01
C PHE A 23 0.52 4.14 9.77
N LEU A 24 0.74 2.90 9.36
CA LEU A 24 0.07 2.31 8.20
C LEU A 24 -1.44 2.14 8.42
N ALA A 25 -1.86 1.82 9.65
CA ALA A 25 -3.26 1.67 10.00
C ALA A 25 -4.02 3.02 10.01
N GLU A 26 -3.40 4.06 10.53
CA GLU A 26 -4.02 5.38 10.74
C GLU A 26 -3.97 6.27 9.50
N THR A 27 -2.98 6.07 8.63
CA THR A 27 -2.75 6.91 7.46
C THR A 27 -3.76 6.63 6.34
N CYS A 28 -4.46 7.66 5.88
CA CYS A 28 -5.41 7.61 4.75
C CYS A 28 -4.87 8.33 3.50
N ILE A 29 -3.59 8.14 3.19
CA ILE A 29 -2.97 8.64 1.97
C ILE A 29 -2.72 7.47 0.99
N PRO A 30 -2.77 7.71 -0.32
CA PRO A 30 -2.46 6.66 -1.29
C PRO A 30 -1.00 6.19 -1.17
N MET A 31 -0.80 4.90 -1.31
CA MET A 31 0.52 4.31 -1.48
C MET A 31 1.08 4.69 -2.85
N ARG A 32 2.35 5.05 -2.91
CA ARG A 32 3.12 5.13 -4.16
C ARG A 32 3.73 3.76 -4.41
N LEU A 33 3.34 3.13 -5.50
CA LEU A 33 3.86 1.83 -5.93
C LEU A 33 4.79 2.02 -7.10
N ALA A 34 6.01 1.51 -7.00
CA ALA A 34 6.97 1.45 -8.09
C ALA A 34 7.09 0.02 -8.61
N ALA A 35 6.98 -0.16 -9.92
CA ALA A 35 7.13 -1.46 -10.58
C ALA A 35 8.10 -1.37 -11.75
N ASN A 36 8.77 -2.47 -12.07
CA ASN A 36 9.68 -2.55 -13.18
C ASN A 36 8.92 -2.64 -14.51
N THR A 37 9.53 -2.11 -15.56
CA THR A 37 9.03 -2.26 -16.93
C THR A 37 10.04 -3.01 -17.79
N SER A 38 9.60 -3.56 -18.90
CA SER A 38 10.47 -4.27 -19.85
C SER A 38 11.56 -3.40 -20.45
N SER A 39 11.37 -2.07 -20.48
CA SER A 39 12.38 -1.12 -20.94
C SER A 39 13.49 -0.82 -19.92
N GLY A 40 13.37 -1.34 -18.69
CA GLY A 40 14.29 -1.07 -17.59
C GLY A 40 13.98 0.21 -16.81
N TYR A 41 13.07 1.06 -17.29
CA TYR A 41 12.61 2.22 -16.53
C TYR A 41 11.51 1.81 -15.56
N PRO A 42 11.60 2.19 -14.27
CA PRO A 42 10.50 1.97 -13.34
C PRO A 42 9.33 2.89 -13.63
N VAL A 43 8.15 2.44 -13.29
CA VAL A 43 6.93 3.27 -13.28
C VAL A 43 6.46 3.46 -11.85
N VAL A 44 5.89 4.62 -11.55
CA VAL A 44 5.29 4.93 -10.24
C VAL A 44 3.83 5.29 -10.44
N LEU A 45 2.96 4.75 -9.59
CA LEU A 45 1.53 5.04 -9.57
C LEU A 45 1.01 5.11 -8.14
N SER A 46 -0.15 5.71 -7.96
CA SER A 46 -0.79 5.87 -6.65
C SER A 46 -1.97 4.92 -6.55
N LEU A 47 -2.02 4.16 -5.46
CA LEU A 47 -3.10 3.23 -5.18
C LEU A 47 -3.59 3.40 -3.74
N TRP A 48 -4.90 3.33 -3.55
CA TRP A 48 -5.43 3.13 -2.21
C TRP A 48 -4.96 1.78 -1.68
N PHE A 49 -4.63 1.75 -0.41
CA PHE A 49 -4.17 0.51 0.24
C PHE A 49 -4.87 0.26 1.57
N LEU A 50 -4.86 -1.00 1.95
CA LEU A 50 -5.27 -1.46 3.26
C LEU A 50 -4.16 -2.34 3.84
N PRO A 51 -3.65 -2.05 5.06
CA PRO A 51 -2.72 -2.96 5.71
C PRO A 51 -3.46 -4.23 6.18
N ALA A 52 -2.83 -5.37 5.97
CA ALA A 52 -3.32 -6.68 6.40
C ALA A 52 -2.17 -7.46 7.02
N GLN A 53 -2.05 -7.41 8.34
CA GLN A 53 -0.87 -7.85 9.07
C GLN A 53 0.37 -7.10 8.56
N ASP A 54 1.31 -7.79 7.93
CA ASP A 54 2.52 -7.18 7.35
C ASP A 54 2.40 -6.89 5.86
N ASP A 55 1.33 -7.34 5.21
CA ASP A 55 1.06 -7.12 3.78
C ASP A 55 0.29 -5.80 3.56
N LEU A 56 0.39 -5.27 2.35
CA LEU A 56 -0.42 -4.15 1.86
C LEU A 56 -1.32 -4.64 0.73
N LEU A 57 -2.61 -4.34 0.80
CA LEU A 57 -3.59 -4.76 -0.18
C LEU A 57 -4.09 -3.57 -0.97
N ALA A 58 -4.14 -3.68 -2.29
CA ALA A 58 -4.76 -2.72 -3.19
C ALA A 58 -5.70 -3.45 -4.16
N ALA A 59 -6.72 -2.75 -4.65
CA ALA A 59 -7.60 -3.26 -5.70
C ALA A 59 -7.29 -2.55 -7.01
N VAL A 60 -7.19 -3.29 -8.10
CA VAL A 60 -6.94 -2.76 -9.44
C VAL A 60 -7.75 -3.51 -10.48
N HIS A 61 -8.14 -2.80 -11.55
CA HIS A 61 -8.82 -3.43 -12.68
C HIS A 61 -7.91 -4.46 -13.36
N GLN A 62 -8.44 -5.63 -13.68
CA GLN A 62 -7.68 -6.75 -14.23
C GLN A 62 -6.91 -6.40 -15.53
N ASN A 63 -7.40 -5.44 -16.31
CA ASN A 63 -6.78 -4.97 -17.54
C ASN A 63 -5.85 -3.75 -17.34
N ALA A 64 -5.61 -3.32 -16.10
CA ALA A 64 -4.69 -2.23 -15.82
C ALA A 64 -3.25 -2.64 -16.20
N ARG A 65 -2.48 -1.71 -16.77
CA ARG A 65 -1.10 -1.99 -17.19
C ARG A 65 -0.20 -2.49 -16.05
N ILE A 66 -0.49 -2.07 -14.82
CA ILE A 66 0.26 -2.51 -13.65
C ILE A 66 0.13 -4.03 -13.43
N VAL A 67 -1.03 -4.61 -13.73
CA VAL A 67 -1.26 -6.05 -13.61
C VAL A 67 -0.28 -6.83 -14.47
N LYS A 68 -0.17 -6.47 -15.76
CA LYS A 68 0.76 -7.09 -16.69
C LYS A 68 2.22 -6.96 -16.21
N ARG A 69 2.60 -5.78 -15.73
CA ARG A 69 3.96 -5.54 -15.23
C ARG A 69 4.31 -6.39 -14.02
N LEU A 70 3.38 -6.51 -13.06
CA LEU A 70 3.58 -7.35 -11.87
C LEU A 70 3.51 -8.85 -12.19
N GLN A 71 2.82 -9.26 -13.25
CA GLN A 71 2.89 -10.62 -13.78
C GLN A 71 4.26 -10.92 -14.38
N ASP A 72 4.82 -9.99 -15.13
CA ASP A 72 6.14 -10.15 -15.78
C ASP A 72 7.29 -10.07 -14.78
N ASP A 73 7.20 -9.15 -13.80
CA ASP A 73 8.17 -8.98 -12.72
C ASP A 73 7.44 -8.58 -11.43
N PRO A 74 7.27 -9.50 -10.48
CA PRO A 74 6.56 -9.23 -9.23
C PRO A 74 7.35 -8.38 -8.23
N ARG A 75 8.62 -8.09 -8.49
CA ARG A 75 9.44 -7.24 -7.63
C ARG A 75 8.97 -5.79 -7.75
N CYS A 76 8.70 -5.18 -6.61
CA CYS A 76 8.21 -3.81 -6.55
C CYS A 76 8.72 -3.09 -5.31
N ALA A 77 8.46 -1.79 -5.26
CA ALA A 77 8.74 -0.97 -4.09
C ALA A 77 7.53 -0.09 -3.80
N PHE A 78 7.43 0.37 -2.56
CA PHE A 78 6.34 1.25 -2.15
C PHE A 78 6.84 2.35 -1.23
N GLU A 79 6.10 3.45 -1.20
CA GLU A 79 6.26 4.53 -0.25
C GLU A 79 4.89 5.02 0.22
N ILE A 80 4.77 5.26 1.51
CA ILE A 80 3.60 5.87 2.14
C ILE A 80 4.11 6.99 3.03
N ALA A 81 3.88 8.22 2.59
CA ALA A 81 4.34 9.41 3.29
C ALA A 81 3.43 10.61 2.97
N PRO A 82 3.12 11.48 3.95
CA PRO A 82 2.40 12.72 3.69
C PRO A 82 3.24 13.67 2.84
N ASN A 83 2.56 14.52 2.06
CA ASN A 83 3.20 15.54 1.24
C ASN A 83 3.52 16.82 2.02
N GLN A 84 3.01 16.95 3.25
CA GLN A 84 3.19 18.12 4.10
C GLN A 84 4.18 17.83 5.24
N PRO A 85 4.95 18.84 5.68
CA PRO A 85 5.80 18.68 6.84
C PRO A 85 4.97 18.40 8.12
N PRO A 86 5.56 17.75 9.11
CA PRO A 86 6.90 17.19 9.10
C PRO A 86 7.01 15.96 8.20
N TYR A 87 8.10 15.85 7.42
CA TYR A 87 8.28 14.74 6.50
C TYR A 87 8.69 13.47 7.24
N ARG A 88 7.86 12.47 7.15
CA ARG A 88 8.04 11.16 7.75
C ARG A 88 7.25 10.11 6.98
N GLY A 89 7.63 8.86 7.10
CA GLY A 89 6.91 7.81 6.40
C GLY A 89 7.57 6.45 6.44
N VAL A 90 7.01 5.58 5.65
CA VAL A 90 7.43 4.19 5.47
C VAL A 90 7.62 3.92 3.99
N ARG A 91 8.71 3.24 3.65
CA ARG A 91 8.96 2.71 2.31
C ARG A 91 9.50 1.29 2.42
N GLY A 92 9.37 0.53 1.36
CA GLY A 92 9.85 -0.83 1.36
C GLY A 92 10.00 -1.42 -0.03
N GLN A 93 10.62 -2.58 -0.06
CA GLN A 93 10.65 -3.47 -1.21
C GLN A 93 9.71 -4.65 -0.92
N ALA A 94 9.02 -5.12 -1.94
CA ALA A 94 8.02 -6.16 -1.80
C ALA A 94 7.97 -7.08 -3.03
N THR A 95 7.35 -8.24 -2.83
CA THR A 95 6.91 -9.12 -3.91
C THR A 95 5.40 -8.99 -4.04
N ALA A 96 4.92 -8.72 -5.25
CA ALA A 96 3.50 -8.64 -5.53
C ALA A 96 2.91 -10.02 -5.80
N ILE A 97 1.72 -10.26 -5.26
CA ILE A 97 0.89 -11.44 -5.50
C ILE A 97 -0.45 -10.94 -6.04
N LEU A 98 -0.87 -11.44 -7.19
CA LEU A 98 -2.14 -11.09 -7.81
C LEU A 98 -3.18 -12.15 -7.43
N GLU A 99 -4.24 -11.71 -6.74
CA GLU A 99 -5.32 -12.58 -6.26
C GLU A 99 -6.61 -12.25 -7.03
N PRO A 100 -7.19 -13.21 -7.77
CA PRO A 100 -8.38 -12.97 -8.58
C PRO A 100 -9.66 -12.81 -7.75
N ASN A 101 -9.63 -13.19 -6.48
CA ASN A 101 -10.78 -13.18 -5.60
C ASN A 101 -10.61 -12.18 -4.45
N GLY A 102 -11.73 -11.69 -3.92
CA GLY A 102 -11.74 -10.83 -2.74
C GLY A 102 -11.74 -9.32 -3.02
N ALA A 103 -11.72 -8.91 -4.28
CA ALA A 103 -11.67 -7.50 -4.65
C ALA A 103 -12.89 -6.72 -4.17
N ARG A 104 -14.11 -7.28 -4.22
CA ARG A 104 -15.34 -6.61 -3.75
C ARG A 104 -15.24 -6.25 -2.27
N ALA A 105 -14.90 -7.21 -1.41
CA ALA A 105 -14.76 -6.97 0.02
C ALA A 105 -13.65 -5.97 0.34
N LEU A 106 -12.55 -6.02 -0.40
CA LEU A 106 -11.46 -5.06 -0.27
C LEU A 106 -11.90 -3.66 -0.70
N LEU A 107 -12.59 -3.51 -1.83
CA LEU A 107 -13.11 -2.23 -2.32
C LEU A 107 -14.05 -1.57 -1.32
N GLU A 108 -14.96 -2.32 -0.70
CA GLU A 108 -15.85 -1.79 0.34
C GLU A 108 -15.07 -1.22 1.52
N ARG A 109 -14.02 -1.90 1.96
CA ARG A 109 -13.15 -1.43 3.05
C ARG A 109 -12.32 -0.20 2.63
N LEU A 110 -11.79 -0.19 1.42
CA LEU A 110 -11.03 0.95 0.87
C LEU A 110 -11.93 2.19 0.73
N LEU A 111 -13.14 2.04 0.21
CA LEU A 111 -14.10 3.14 0.09
C LEU A 111 -14.45 3.74 1.46
N LYS A 112 -14.71 2.91 2.45
CA LYS A 112 -14.95 3.37 3.83
C LYS A 112 -13.73 4.09 4.40
N ARG A 113 -12.53 3.55 4.18
CA ARG A 113 -11.27 4.12 4.68
C ARG A 113 -10.97 5.49 4.08
N TYR A 114 -11.10 5.64 2.76
CA TYR A 114 -10.69 6.85 2.03
C TYR A 114 -11.80 7.86 1.83
N LEU A 115 -13.05 7.43 1.73
CA LEU A 115 -14.20 8.29 1.46
C LEU A 115 -15.25 8.30 2.59
N GLY A 116 -15.09 7.46 3.61
CA GLY A 116 -16.03 7.33 4.73
C GLY A 116 -17.31 6.57 4.42
N SER A 117 -17.58 6.25 3.15
CA SER A 117 -18.83 5.60 2.70
C SER A 117 -18.60 4.85 1.39
N THR A 118 -19.42 3.84 1.15
CA THR A 118 -19.52 3.13 -0.14
C THR A 118 -20.54 3.78 -1.08
N ASP A 119 -21.30 4.76 -0.61
CA ASP A 119 -22.52 5.27 -1.27
C ASP A 119 -22.31 6.52 -2.14
N SER A 120 -21.05 6.82 -2.47
CA SER A 120 -20.73 7.86 -3.44
C SER A 120 -20.91 7.35 -4.89
N SER A 121 -20.96 8.28 -5.86
CA SER A 121 -20.99 7.91 -7.28
C SER A 121 -19.76 7.07 -7.68
N LEU A 122 -18.58 7.42 -7.16
CA LEU A 122 -17.36 6.64 -7.35
C LEU A 122 -17.48 5.26 -6.69
N GLY A 123 -18.02 5.18 -5.47
CA GLY A 123 -18.23 3.91 -4.77
C GLY A 123 -19.14 2.97 -5.55
N ARG A 124 -20.27 3.46 -6.03
CA ARG A 124 -21.17 2.67 -6.86
C ARG A 124 -20.53 2.23 -8.17
N PHE A 125 -19.76 3.10 -8.81
CA PHE A 125 -19.04 2.77 -10.05
C PHE A 125 -18.02 1.65 -9.80
N LEU A 126 -17.18 1.76 -8.78
CA LEU A 126 -16.15 0.77 -8.47
C LEU A 126 -16.76 -0.58 -8.05
N LEU A 127 -17.79 -0.56 -7.19
CA LEU A 127 -18.47 -1.79 -6.76
C LEU A 127 -19.25 -2.42 -7.90
N GLY A 128 -19.79 -1.64 -8.84
CA GLY A 128 -20.47 -2.13 -10.02
C GLY A 128 -19.60 -2.96 -10.96
N ARG A 129 -18.29 -2.77 -10.92
CA ARG A 129 -17.32 -3.53 -11.72
C ARG A 129 -16.35 -4.37 -10.86
N ALA A 130 -16.72 -4.66 -9.62
CA ALA A 130 -15.84 -5.37 -8.69
C ALA A 130 -15.41 -6.76 -9.19
N ASP A 131 -16.20 -7.39 -10.06
CA ASP A 131 -15.86 -8.68 -10.67
C ASP A 131 -14.73 -8.57 -11.74
N GLU A 132 -14.44 -7.36 -12.20
CA GLU A 132 -13.34 -7.05 -13.10
C GLU A 132 -12.08 -6.58 -12.35
N GLU A 133 -12.16 -6.47 -11.04
CA GLU A 133 -11.05 -6.07 -10.17
C GLU A 133 -10.36 -7.31 -9.59
N LEU A 134 -9.07 -7.16 -9.30
CA LEU A 134 -8.31 -8.15 -8.55
C LEU A 134 -7.55 -7.48 -7.40
N VAL A 135 -7.13 -8.29 -6.45
CA VAL A 135 -6.34 -7.83 -5.31
C VAL A 135 -4.86 -7.91 -5.68
N VAL A 136 -4.15 -6.81 -5.51
CA VAL A 136 -2.70 -6.77 -5.50
C VAL A 136 -2.25 -6.81 -4.04
N ARG A 137 -1.67 -7.93 -3.63
CA ARG A 137 -1.05 -8.10 -2.32
C ARG A 137 0.44 -7.82 -2.44
N LEU A 138 0.92 -6.82 -1.76
CA LEU A 138 2.34 -6.57 -1.60
C LEU A 138 2.82 -7.24 -0.32
N ARG A 139 3.75 -8.18 -0.45
CA ARG A 139 4.42 -8.83 0.66
C ARG A 139 5.80 -8.22 0.84
N PRO A 140 5.99 -7.38 1.86
CA PRO A 140 7.28 -6.73 2.08
C PRO A 140 8.39 -7.73 2.36
N ILE A 141 9.56 -7.51 1.75
CA ILE A 141 10.79 -8.22 2.05
C ILE A 141 11.76 -7.36 2.85
N ARG A 142 11.54 -6.05 2.88
CA ARG A 142 12.29 -5.05 3.64
C ARG A 142 11.43 -3.81 3.84
N ILE A 143 11.51 -3.20 5.01
CA ILE A 143 10.82 -1.96 5.36
C ILE A 143 11.83 -0.97 5.95
N ALA A 144 11.71 0.29 5.58
CA ALA A 144 12.44 1.40 6.17
C ALA A 144 11.48 2.50 6.59
N SER A 145 11.68 3.06 7.77
CA SER A 145 10.99 4.28 8.22
C SER A 145 11.96 5.45 8.23
N TRP A 146 11.43 6.65 8.14
CA TRP A 146 12.16 7.89 8.40
C TRP A 146 11.25 8.88 9.10
N ASP A 147 11.84 9.76 9.88
CA ASP A 147 11.10 10.80 10.59
C ASP A 147 12.01 12.02 10.77
N TYR A 148 11.63 13.11 10.14
CA TYR A 148 12.36 14.39 10.22
C TYR A 148 11.65 15.40 11.12
N SER A 149 10.69 14.97 11.95
CA SER A 149 9.90 15.86 12.81
C SER A 149 10.79 16.74 13.69
N GLU A 150 11.79 16.17 14.34
CA GLU A 150 12.73 16.93 15.19
C GLU A 150 13.50 18.01 14.42
N ARG A 151 13.88 17.73 13.15
CA ARG A 151 14.61 18.70 12.31
C ARG A 151 13.71 19.84 11.81
N MET A 152 12.40 19.68 11.91
CA MET A 152 11.42 20.57 11.32
C MET A 152 10.60 21.31 12.38
N GLU A 153 10.95 21.15 13.67
CA GLU A 153 10.27 21.84 14.77
C GLU A 153 10.48 23.36 14.72
N ASP A 154 11.59 23.82 14.15
CA ASP A 154 12.01 25.22 14.04
C ASP A 154 11.91 25.78 12.59
N ALA A 155 11.24 25.10 11.68
CA ALA A 155 11.18 25.47 10.26
C ALA A 155 9.90 26.23 9.87
#